data_e3bc2ccb4f428ec176e1342e2946b789
#
_entry.id   e3bc2ccb4f428ec176e1342e2946b789
#
_cell.length_a   1.000
_cell.length_b   1.000
_cell.length_c   1.000
_cell.angle_alpha   90.00
_cell.angle_beta   90.00
_cell.angle_gamma   90.00
#
_symmetry.space_group_name_H-M   'P 1'
#
loop_
_entity.id
_entity.type
_entity.pdbx_description
1 polymer ?
#
loop_
_entity_poly.entity_id
_entity_poly.type
_entity_poly.pdbx_seq_one_letter_code
_entity_poly.pdbx_strand_id
1 'polypeptide(L)'
;MTGKEKCQEALCRKKNPVCSKMLQTGFFWGKVALYGSSAYKRSIKKKKERCFMIKRVRIAVDHGNRNMKTCSQVFTTGLTIQDKKPARGEKFLLYEGKYYVLSENRIPYQRDKTQDDRFFILTLFAIVKELEEIPQIQPEDVIQVDLPIGLPPKHYAELCERYETYFKRQGKIHDISYCGNTYHITIGEVMAFPQDYAAMMTRIEKLQQIPKVVGIDIGGFTTDYLLMRKGNPDMEACDSMEKGVITMYNKIISGINSEYDILLEESDIDSILQGSTEFYEEAVVRMTESIVQDFVKDLLNSIRERGIDTKAAYTVFIGGGAKLLHHFLEQSDRLGKYAFIDDICANAKGYDRLFQIM
;
A
#
# COMPACT_ATOMS: atom_id res chain seq x y z
N MET A 1 -4.18 2.58 -31.24
CA MET A 1 -4.01 3.27 -29.96
C MET A 1 -3.34 2.29 -29.00
N THR A 2 -2.17 2.62 -28.53
CA THR A 2 -1.39 1.77 -27.62
C THR A 2 -1.97 1.86 -26.20
N GLY A 3 -1.72 0.86 -25.33
CA GLY A 3 -2.20 0.85 -23.95
C GLY A 3 -1.79 2.10 -23.14
N LYS A 4 -0.68 2.77 -23.51
CA LYS A 4 -0.25 4.06 -22.95
C LYS A 4 -1.23 5.19 -23.22
N GLU A 5 -1.80 5.26 -24.41
CA GLU A 5 -2.79 6.29 -24.79
C GLU A 5 -4.11 6.09 -24.04
N LYS A 6 -4.52 4.83 -23.80
CA LYS A 6 -5.75 4.53 -23.04
C LYS A 6 -5.64 4.89 -21.54
N CYS A 7 -4.50 4.64 -20.91
CA CYS A 7 -4.29 5.04 -19.51
C CYS A 7 -4.11 6.55 -19.31
N GLN A 8 -3.41 7.22 -20.23
CA GLN A 8 -3.35 8.68 -20.25
C GLN A 8 -4.71 9.30 -20.55
N GLU A 9 -5.52 8.68 -21.44
CA GLU A 9 -6.89 9.12 -21.67
C GLU A 9 -7.81 8.87 -20.47
N ALA A 10 -7.64 7.80 -19.71
CA ALA A 10 -8.42 7.58 -18.48
C ALA A 10 -8.11 8.62 -17.40
N LEU A 11 -6.85 9.04 -17.27
CA LEU A 11 -6.46 10.16 -16.40
C LEU A 11 -6.80 11.54 -17.00
N CYS A 12 -6.78 11.69 -18.35
CA CYS A 12 -7.10 12.96 -19.03
C CYS A 12 -8.60 13.13 -19.38
N ARG A 13 -9.37 12.06 -19.65
CA ARG A 13 -10.82 12.18 -19.92
C ARG A 13 -11.63 12.59 -18.70
N LYS A 14 -11.07 12.40 -17.51
CA LYS A 14 -11.62 12.97 -16.27
C LYS A 14 -10.99 14.32 -15.93
N LYS A 15 -10.62 15.13 -16.95
CA LYS A 15 -10.26 16.51 -16.76
C LYS A 15 -11.42 17.27 -16.16
N ASN A 16 -11.33 17.48 -14.88
CA ASN A 16 -11.88 18.57 -14.08
C ASN A 16 -13.30 19.04 -14.39
N PRO A 17 -14.21 18.77 -13.48
CA PRO A 17 -15.05 19.83 -13.01
C PRO A 17 -14.99 19.96 -11.47
N VAL A 18 -13.92 20.49 -10.96
CA VAL A 18 -13.95 21.11 -9.65
C VAL A 18 -14.45 22.53 -9.90
N CYS A 19 -15.71 22.66 -10.13
CA CYS A 19 -16.58 23.79 -9.83
C CYS A 19 -17.92 23.62 -10.56
N SER A 20 -18.85 23.08 -9.88
CA SER A 20 -20.32 23.15 -10.07
C SER A 20 -20.97 21.77 -10.08
N LYS A 21 -21.29 21.28 -8.90
CA LYS A 21 -22.50 20.51 -8.56
C LYS A 21 -22.39 19.92 -7.15
N MET A 22 -22.30 20.77 -6.17
CA MET A 22 -22.99 20.51 -4.90
C MET A 22 -24.45 20.86 -5.16
N LEU A 23 -25.28 19.88 -5.01
CA LEU A 23 -26.70 19.87 -4.68
C LEU A 23 -27.44 18.84 -5.52
N GLN A 24 -28.11 17.96 -4.82
CA GLN A 24 -29.07 16.95 -5.31
C GLN A 24 -28.50 15.60 -5.72
N THR A 25 -28.49 14.65 -4.76
CA THR A 25 -29.03 13.33 -5.03
C THR A 25 -29.56 12.71 -3.75
N GLY A 26 -30.86 12.59 -3.76
CA GLY A 26 -31.63 11.85 -2.78
C GLY A 26 -31.44 10.34 -2.89
N PHE A 27 -31.73 9.69 -1.81
CA PHE A 27 -31.81 8.25 -1.65
C PHE A 27 -32.64 7.59 -2.75
N PHE A 28 -32.06 6.61 -3.46
CA PHE A 28 -32.83 5.70 -4.29
C PHE A 28 -32.87 4.31 -3.65
N TRP A 29 -34.06 3.97 -3.17
CA TRP A 29 -34.44 2.61 -2.80
C TRP A 29 -34.85 1.84 -4.06
N GLY A 30 -34.04 0.90 -4.53
CA GLY A 30 -34.40 -0.02 -5.60
C GLY A 30 -35.07 -1.28 -5.05
N LYS A 31 -36.42 -1.35 -5.09
CA LYS A 31 -37.17 -2.60 -4.94
C LYS A 31 -37.11 -3.38 -6.24
N VAL A 32 -36.50 -4.57 -6.22
CA VAL A 32 -36.69 -5.56 -7.30
C VAL A 32 -37.98 -6.33 -7.03
N ALA A 33 -38.98 -6.12 -7.85
CA ALA A 33 -40.22 -6.89 -7.83
C ALA A 33 -40.07 -8.15 -8.67
N LEU A 34 -40.19 -9.32 -8.06
CA LEU A 34 -40.37 -10.59 -8.76
C LEU A 34 -41.87 -10.88 -8.93
N TYR A 35 -42.32 -10.94 -10.19
CA TYR A 35 -43.62 -11.52 -10.56
C TYR A 35 -43.48 -13.04 -10.69
N GLY A 36 -44.36 -13.77 -10.04
CA GLY A 36 -44.46 -15.21 -10.21
C GLY A 36 -45.74 -15.77 -9.56
N SER A 37 -46.53 -16.39 -10.35
CA SER A 37 -47.89 -16.84 -10.20
C SER A 37 -48.15 -17.89 -9.10
N SER A 38 -49.39 -17.87 -8.67
CA SER A 38 -50.19 -18.64 -7.70
C SER A 38 -50.01 -20.16 -7.71
N ALA A 39 -50.27 -20.68 -6.46
CA ALA A 39 -50.77 -22.01 -6.11
C ALA A 39 -49.74 -23.12 -5.84
N TYR A 40 -49.30 -23.19 -4.58
CA TYR A 40 -49.25 -24.44 -3.83
C TYR A 40 -49.20 -24.15 -2.32
N LYS A 41 -50.35 -24.23 -1.66
CA LYS A 41 -50.45 -24.25 -0.19
C LYS A 41 -50.15 -25.65 0.29
N ARG A 42 -49.06 -25.86 1.05
CA ARG A 42 -48.97 -26.77 2.20
C ARG A 42 -47.64 -26.56 2.93
N SER A 43 -47.81 -26.22 4.21
CA SER A 43 -46.90 -26.50 5.32
C SER A 43 -45.37 -26.32 5.07
N ILE A 44 -44.88 -25.08 5.16
CA ILE A 44 -43.47 -24.84 5.43
C ILE A 44 -43.43 -23.99 6.71
N LYS A 45 -42.79 -24.56 7.77
CA LYS A 45 -42.38 -23.83 8.95
C LYS A 45 -41.73 -22.51 8.51
N LYS A 46 -42.20 -21.40 9.11
CA LYS A 46 -41.61 -20.07 8.92
C LYS A 46 -40.08 -20.14 9.16
N LYS A 47 -39.29 -20.46 8.14
CA LYS A 47 -37.92 -19.99 8.05
C LYS A 47 -38.07 -18.48 7.88
N LYS A 48 -37.68 -17.71 8.90
CA LYS A 48 -37.42 -16.27 8.73
C LYS A 48 -36.53 -16.14 7.53
N GLU A 49 -37.00 -15.60 6.41
CA GLU A 49 -36.14 -15.12 5.33
C GLU A 49 -35.26 -14.06 5.96
N ARG A 50 -34.01 -14.44 6.26
CA ARG A 50 -32.98 -13.48 6.68
C ARG A 50 -32.69 -12.65 5.44
N CYS A 51 -33.13 -11.41 5.47
CA CYS A 51 -32.72 -10.42 4.48
C CYS A 51 -31.23 -10.16 4.74
N PHE A 52 -30.35 -10.76 3.94
CA PHE A 52 -28.94 -10.46 3.98
C PHE A 52 -28.77 -9.01 3.51
N MET A 53 -28.22 -8.16 4.37
CA MET A 53 -27.87 -6.81 3.99
C MET A 53 -26.48 -6.83 3.36
N ILE A 54 -26.36 -6.29 2.15
CA ILE A 54 -25.06 -6.04 1.54
C ILE A 54 -24.55 -4.73 2.15
N LYS A 55 -23.47 -4.83 2.89
CA LYS A 55 -22.74 -3.66 3.42
C LYS A 55 -21.59 -3.34 2.50
N ARG A 56 -21.51 -2.11 2.03
CA ARG A 56 -20.42 -1.63 1.21
C ARG A 56 -19.42 -0.88 2.08
N VAL A 57 -18.17 -1.28 2.04
CA VAL A 57 -17.05 -0.63 2.73
C VAL A 57 -15.94 -0.37 1.73
N ARG A 58 -15.11 0.63 2.01
CA ARG A 58 -13.92 0.91 1.22
C ARG A 58 -12.71 0.69 2.09
N ILE A 59 -11.74 -0.09 1.60
CA ILE A 59 -10.51 -0.42 2.30
C ILE A 59 -9.35 -0.26 1.32
N ALA A 60 -8.56 0.79 1.53
CA ALA A 60 -7.38 1.03 0.73
C ALA A 60 -6.20 0.18 1.22
N VAL A 61 -5.48 -0.45 0.28
CA VAL A 61 -4.37 -1.35 0.60
C VAL A 61 -3.12 -0.98 -0.19
N ASP A 62 -2.05 -0.68 0.53
CA ASP A 62 -0.71 -0.52 -0.03
C ASP A 62 0.06 -1.84 0.10
N HIS A 63 0.30 -2.49 -1.04
CA HIS A 63 0.96 -3.79 -1.14
C HIS A 63 2.49 -3.63 -1.18
N GLY A 64 3.10 -3.22 -0.07
CA GLY A 64 4.55 -3.12 0.02
C GLY A 64 5.22 -4.50 0.06
N ASN A 65 6.45 -4.61 -0.46
CA ASN A 65 7.24 -5.86 -0.35
C ASN A 65 7.84 -6.08 1.04
N ARG A 66 7.92 -5.04 1.88
CA ARG A 66 8.32 -5.16 3.29
C ARG A 66 7.12 -5.26 4.21
N ASN A 67 6.15 -4.36 4.06
CA ASN A 67 4.95 -4.30 4.87
C ASN A 67 3.71 -4.07 4.01
N MET A 68 2.63 -4.78 4.34
CA MET A 68 1.28 -4.45 3.92
C MET A 68 0.78 -3.28 4.78
N LYS A 69 0.08 -2.34 4.18
CA LYS A 69 -0.47 -1.19 4.90
C LYS A 69 -1.89 -0.90 4.43
N THR A 70 -2.73 -0.52 5.37
CA THR A 70 -4.04 0.08 5.11
C THR A 70 -4.05 1.51 5.63
N CYS A 71 -5.21 2.13 5.74
CA CYS A 71 -5.30 3.45 6.38
C CYS A 71 -4.95 3.43 7.88
N SER A 72 -5.13 2.29 8.57
CA SER A 72 -4.95 2.14 10.02
C SER A 72 -4.02 1.00 10.43
N GLN A 73 -3.80 -0.01 9.57
CA GLN A 73 -3.07 -1.22 9.89
C GLN A 73 -1.73 -1.28 9.16
N VAL A 74 -0.72 -1.85 9.82
CA VAL A 74 0.59 -2.17 9.24
C VAL A 74 0.99 -3.57 9.72
N PHE A 75 1.41 -4.44 8.83
CA PHE A 75 1.94 -5.75 9.17
C PHE A 75 2.94 -6.24 8.12
N THR A 76 3.84 -7.12 8.53
CA THR A 76 4.89 -7.67 7.65
C THR A 76 4.28 -8.39 6.45
N THR A 77 4.86 -8.19 5.26
CA THR A 77 4.50 -8.92 4.05
C THR A 77 5.08 -10.34 4.13
N GLY A 78 4.61 -11.09 5.10
CA GLY A 78 5.04 -12.44 5.43
C GLY A 78 3.84 -13.38 5.56
N LEU A 79 3.91 -14.57 4.98
CA LEU A 79 2.81 -15.52 4.93
C LEU A 79 3.31 -16.95 5.03
N THR A 80 2.73 -17.72 5.96
CA THR A 80 2.91 -19.17 6.09
C THR A 80 1.60 -19.86 5.75
N ILE A 81 1.67 -20.96 5.00
CA ILE A 81 0.51 -21.77 4.60
C ILE A 81 0.61 -23.12 5.30
N GLN A 82 -0.48 -23.56 5.92
CA GLN A 82 -0.56 -24.79 6.66
C GLN A 82 -1.82 -25.57 6.27
N ASP A 83 -1.71 -26.89 6.12
CA ASP A 83 -2.86 -27.79 5.89
C ASP A 83 -3.57 -28.17 7.19
N LYS A 84 -2.91 -28.00 8.33
CA LYS A 84 -3.45 -28.30 9.66
C LYS A 84 -3.70 -27.00 10.42
N LYS A 85 -4.72 -27.05 11.28
CA LYS A 85 -5.07 -25.91 12.13
C LYS A 85 -3.85 -25.50 13.00
N PRO A 86 -3.49 -24.22 12.98
CA PRO A 86 -2.41 -23.66 13.80
C PRO A 86 -2.60 -23.90 15.31
N ALA A 87 -1.53 -23.70 16.07
CA ALA A 87 -1.55 -23.88 17.51
C ALA A 87 -2.56 -22.96 18.22
N ARG A 88 -2.98 -23.35 19.43
CA ARG A 88 -3.94 -22.56 20.21
C ARG A 88 -3.33 -21.19 20.56
N GLY A 89 -4.06 -20.12 20.21
CA GLY A 89 -3.65 -18.72 20.45
C GLY A 89 -3.03 -18.05 19.24
N GLU A 90 -2.66 -18.78 18.19
CA GLU A 90 -2.16 -18.22 16.95
C GLU A 90 -3.32 -17.67 16.09
N LYS A 91 -3.19 -16.43 15.61
CA LYS A 91 -4.18 -15.82 14.71
C LYS A 91 -3.99 -16.34 13.30
N PHE A 92 -5.02 -16.92 12.73
CA PHE A 92 -4.98 -17.45 11.37
C PHE A 92 -6.22 -17.06 10.57
N LEU A 93 -6.07 -17.07 9.28
CA LEU A 93 -7.15 -16.93 8.30
C LEU A 93 -7.37 -18.31 7.66
N LEU A 94 -8.60 -18.83 7.71
CA LEU A 94 -9.02 -20.02 6.99
C LEU A 94 -9.75 -19.59 5.71
N TYR A 95 -9.21 -20.00 4.58
CA TYR A 95 -9.77 -19.72 3.26
C TYR A 95 -9.53 -20.88 2.31
N GLU A 96 -10.56 -21.31 1.59
CA GLU A 96 -10.51 -22.45 0.66
C GLU A 96 -9.86 -23.72 1.26
N GLY A 97 -10.15 -24.00 2.53
CA GLY A 97 -9.69 -25.20 3.23
C GLY A 97 -8.23 -25.16 3.70
N LYS A 98 -7.51 -24.06 3.51
CA LYS A 98 -6.14 -23.86 3.97
C LYS A 98 -6.07 -22.86 5.09
N TYR A 99 -5.11 -23.05 6.00
CA TYR A 99 -4.82 -22.13 7.07
C TYR A 99 -3.65 -21.23 6.67
N TYR A 100 -3.83 -19.93 6.80
CA TYR A 100 -2.83 -18.93 6.52
C TYR A 100 -2.49 -18.18 7.81
N VAL A 101 -1.22 -17.97 8.06
CA VAL A 101 -0.70 -17.27 9.24
C VAL A 101 0.23 -16.16 8.77
N LEU A 102 0.08 -14.97 9.34
CA LEU A 102 1.04 -13.90 9.12
C LEU A 102 2.39 -14.28 9.76
N SER A 103 3.46 -14.01 9.06
CA SER A 103 4.83 -14.31 9.47
C SER A 103 5.65 -13.03 9.56
N GLU A 104 6.53 -12.94 10.54
CA GLU A 104 7.55 -11.87 10.60
C GLU A 104 8.60 -12.03 9.49
N ASN A 105 8.78 -13.25 8.97
CA ASN A 105 9.64 -13.51 7.83
C ASN A 105 8.93 -13.08 6.54
N ARG A 106 9.51 -12.11 5.85
CA ARG A 106 8.99 -11.59 4.58
C ARG A 106 9.00 -12.66 3.48
N ILE A 107 7.98 -12.63 2.62
CA ILE A 107 8.05 -13.35 1.35
C ILE A 107 9.14 -12.75 0.46
N PRO A 108 9.75 -13.54 -0.45
CA PRO A 108 10.72 -13.00 -1.41
C PRO A 108 10.14 -11.84 -2.22
N TYR A 109 11.03 -10.90 -2.60
CA TYR A 109 10.65 -9.76 -3.42
C TYR A 109 9.90 -10.20 -4.69
N GLN A 110 8.76 -9.56 -4.93
CA GLN A 110 7.97 -9.74 -6.15
C GLN A 110 7.68 -8.39 -6.79
N ARG A 111 8.21 -8.21 -8.00
CA ARG A 111 7.90 -7.04 -8.83
C ARG A 111 6.45 -7.10 -9.31
N ASP A 112 6.03 -8.25 -9.82
CA ASP A 112 4.66 -8.53 -10.25
C ASP A 112 3.93 -9.36 -9.19
N LYS A 113 3.10 -8.72 -8.41
CA LYS A 113 2.37 -9.30 -7.28
C LYS A 113 1.16 -10.13 -7.69
N THR A 114 0.91 -10.26 -9.00
CA THR A 114 -0.21 -11.04 -9.55
C THR A 114 0.19 -12.46 -9.98
N GLN A 115 1.45 -12.86 -9.74
CA GLN A 115 1.97 -14.15 -10.16
C GLN A 115 1.35 -15.34 -9.44
N ASP A 116 0.96 -15.15 -8.18
CA ASP A 116 0.33 -16.15 -7.33
C ASP A 116 -0.65 -15.51 -6.35
N ASP A 117 -1.30 -16.31 -5.50
CA ASP A 117 -2.35 -15.84 -4.60
C ASP A 117 -1.85 -15.22 -3.30
N ARG A 118 -0.54 -15.15 -3.04
CA ARG A 118 -0.02 -14.66 -1.76
C ARG A 118 -0.45 -13.22 -1.46
N PHE A 119 -0.36 -12.33 -2.43
CA PHE A 119 -0.79 -10.93 -2.23
C PHE A 119 -2.32 -10.81 -2.11
N PHE A 120 -3.08 -11.67 -2.76
CA PHE A 120 -4.52 -11.72 -2.54
C PHE A 120 -4.86 -12.17 -1.11
N ILE A 121 -4.21 -13.21 -0.60
CA ILE A 121 -4.39 -13.68 0.78
C ILE A 121 -3.97 -12.60 1.79
N LEU A 122 -2.84 -11.92 1.57
CA LEU A 122 -2.42 -10.78 2.40
C LEU A 122 -3.45 -9.63 2.36
N THR A 123 -4.11 -9.43 1.21
CA THR A 123 -5.22 -8.46 1.09
C THR A 123 -6.43 -8.89 1.90
N LEU A 124 -6.77 -10.19 1.93
CA LEU A 124 -7.83 -10.70 2.80
C LEU A 124 -7.51 -10.44 4.28
N PHE A 125 -6.25 -10.63 4.71
CA PHE A 125 -5.83 -10.23 6.06
C PHE A 125 -6.00 -8.72 6.30
N ALA A 126 -5.59 -7.88 5.35
CA ALA A 126 -5.78 -6.43 5.46
C ALA A 126 -7.26 -6.06 5.62
N ILE A 127 -8.12 -6.69 4.82
CA ILE A 127 -9.57 -6.48 4.87
C ILE A 127 -10.14 -6.91 6.23
N VAL A 128 -9.89 -8.13 6.69
CA VAL A 128 -10.49 -8.61 7.95
C VAL A 128 -10.00 -7.82 9.16
N LYS A 129 -8.74 -7.36 9.16
CA LYS A 129 -8.21 -6.51 10.22
C LYS A 129 -8.89 -5.14 10.27
N GLU A 130 -9.17 -4.53 9.13
CA GLU A 130 -9.95 -3.28 9.07
C GLU A 130 -11.42 -3.51 9.47
N LEU A 131 -12.01 -4.65 9.08
CA LEU A 131 -13.38 -4.98 9.44
C LEU A 131 -13.58 -5.21 10.96
N GLU A 132 -12.55 -5.73 11.67
CA GLU A 132 -12.58 -5.85 13.13
C GLU A 132 -12.74 -4.50 13.83
N GLU A 133 -12.26 -3.41 13.22
CA GLU A 133 -12.38 -2.05 13.76
C GLU A 133 -13.72 -1.37 13.42
N ILE A 134 -14.60 -2.02 12.63
CA ILE A 134 -15.91 -1.47 12.22
C ILE A 134 -17.04 -2.15 13.00
N PRO A 135 -17.56 -1.55 14.09
CA PRO A 135 -18.54 -2.20 14.99
C PRO A 135 -19.88 -2.58 14.35
N GLN A 136 -20.21 -1.97 13.20
CA GLN A 136 -21.52 -2.16 12.55
C GLN A 136 -21.59 -3.42 11.66
N ILE A 137 -20.47 -4.13 11.49
CA ILE A 137 -20.41 -5.34 10.66
C ILE A 137 -20.74 -6.56 11.51
N GLN A 138 -21.74 -7.32 11.05
CA GLN A 138 -22.15 -8.57 11.69
C GLN A 138 -21.62 -9.78 10.88
N PRO A 139 -21.35 -10.92 11.53
CA PRO A 139 -20.82 -12.10 10.85
C PRO A 139 -21.67 -12.63 9.69
N GLU A 140 -22.98 -12.35 9.71
CA GLU A 140 -23.90 -12.81 8.65
C GLU A 140 -24.04 -11.83 7.48
N ASP A 141 -23.45 -10.65 7.55
CA ASP A 141 -23.52 -9.67 6.47
C ASP A 141 -22.66 -10.11 5.26
N VAL A 142 -23.16 -9.88 4.06
CA VAL A 142 -22.32 -9.93 2.87
C VAL A 142 -21.66 -8.56 2.70
N ILE A 143 -20.33 -8.55 2.75
CA ILE A 143 -19.54 -7.33 2.74
C ILE A 143 -18.98 -7.13 1.35
N GLN A 144 -19.43 -6.08 0.67
CA GLN A 144 -18.79 -5.64 -0.58
C GLN A 144 -17.68 -4.65 -0.25
N VAL A 145 -16.46 -5.03 -0.60
CA VAL A 145 -15.26 -4.22 -0.35
C VAL A 145 -14.83 -3.54 -1.64
N ASP A 146 -14.90 -2.21 -1.69
CA ASP A 146 -14.21 -1.44 -2.71
C ASP A 146 -12.74 -1.30 -2.31
N LEU A 147 -11.84 -1.58 -3.25
CA LEU A 147 -10.43 -1.80 -2.99
C LEU A 147 -9.56 -0.80 -3.76
N PRO A 148 -9.32 0.40 -3.24
CA PRO A 148 -8.26 1.27 -3.73
C PRO A 148 -6.89 0.65 -3.45
N ILE A 149 -6.06 0.52 -4.48
CA ILE A 149 -4.73 -0.11 -4.40
C ILE A 149 -3.69 0.75 -5.10
N GLY A 150 -2.42 0.38 -5.04
CA GLY A 150 -1.38 1.18 -5.66
C GLY A 150 -0.30 0.38 -6.35
N LEU A 151 0.32 1.04 -7.31
CA LEU A 151 1.47 0.55 -8.07
C LEU A 151 2.57 1.61 -8.11
N PRO A 152 3.85 1.19 -8.16
CA PRO A 152 4.94 2.11 -8.44
C PRO A 152 4.66 2.91 -9.72
N PRO A 153 4.93 4.23 -9.76
CA PRO A 153 4.60 5.09 -10.90
C PRO A 153 5.13 4.56 -12.22
N LYS A 154 6.35 4.04 -12.24
CA LYS A 154 7.00 3.46 -13.43
C LYS A 154 6.21 2.31 -14.05
N HIS A 155 5.58 1.48 -13.23
CA HIS A 155 4.89 0.27 -13.66
C HIS A 155 3.38 0.47 -13.80
N TYR A 156 2.87 1.64 -13.43
CA TYR A 156 1.45 1.91 -13.37
C TYR A 156 0.76 1.68 -14.73
N ALA A 157 1.27 2.29 -15.80
CA ALA A 157 0.65 2.20 -17.12
C ALA A 157 0.63 0.77 -17.70
N GLU A 158 1.62 -0.06 -17.33
CA GLU A 158 1.75 -1.43 -17.84
C GLU A 158 0.89 -2.42 -17.04
N LEU A 159 0.80 -2.24 -15.72
CA LEU A 159 0.26 -3.25 -14.82
C LEU A 159 -1.11 -2.91 -14.23
N CYS A 160 -1.62 -1.68 -14.35
CA CYS A 160 -2.84 -1.26 -13.64
C CYS A 160 -4.05 -2.15 -13.95
N GLU A 161 -4.37 -2.40 -15.23
CA GLU A 161 -5.53 -3.21 -15.63
C GLU A 161 -5.43 -4.67 -15.15
N ARG A 162 -4.22 -5.25 -15.27
CA ARG A 162 -3.94 -6.60 -14.79
C ARG A 162 -4.05 -6.70 -13.27
N TYR A 163 -3.55 -5.68 -12.57
CA TYR A 163 -3.55 -5.61 -11.12
C TYR A 163 -4.98 -5.47 -10.58
N GLU A 164 -5.79 -4.60 -11.17
CA GLU A 164 -7.20 -4.43 -10.84
C GLU A 164 -7.99 -5.73 -11.08
N THR A 165 -7.79 -6.38 -12.24
CA THR A 165 -8.44 -7.65 -12.59
C THR A 165 -8.06 -8.76 -11.60
N TYR A 166 -6.79 -8.85 -11.22
CA TYR A 166 -6.30 -9.84 -10.25
C TYR A 166 -7.03 -9.72 -8.91
N PHE A 167 -7.16 -8.52 -8.35
CA PHE A 167 -7.83 -8.34 -7.06
C PHE A 167 -9.36 -8.41 -7.16
N LYS A 168 -9.96 -8.09 -8.29
CA LYS A 168 -11.42 -8.11 -8.47
C LYS A 168 -12.03 -9.50 -8.37
N ARG A 169 -11.27 -10.57 -8.66
CA ARG A 169 -11.69 -11.98 -8.53
C ARG A 169 -13.07 -12.26 -9.13
N GLN A 170 -13.43 -11.60 -10.22
CA GLN A 170 -14.70 -11.77 -10.94
C GLN A 170 -15.96 -11.63 -10.07
N GLY A 171 -15.89 -10.92 -8.96
CA GLY A 171 -17.02 -10.74 -8.04
C GLY A 171 -17.43 -11.99 -7.25
N LYS A 172 -16.56 -12.99 -7.14
CA LYS A 172 -16.77 -14.17 -6.30
C LYS A 172 -16.97 -13.76 -4.83
N ILE A 173 -17.86 -14.46 -4.13
CA ILE A 173 -17.97 -14.36 -2.67
C ILE A 173 -16.87 -15.24 -2.05
N HIS A 174 -16.09 -14.66 -1.18
CA HIS A 174 -15.03 -15.30 -0.43
C HIS A 174 -15.51 -15.52 1.00
N ASP A 175 -15.70 -16.80 1.37
CA ASP A 175 -16.00 -17.18 2.74
C ASP A 175 -14.70 -17.35 3.51
N ILE A 176 -14.52 -16.52 4.55
CA ILE A 176 -13.26 -16.42 5.30
C ILE A 176 -13.57 -16.60 6.78
N SER A 177 -12.80 -17.44 7.48
CA SER A 177 -12.83 -17.46 8.94
C SER A 177 -11.56 -16.86 9.52
N TYR A 178 -11.71 -15.87 10.39
CA TYR A 178 -10.61 -15.20 11.05
C TYR A 178 -10.95 -14.94 12.52
N CYS A 179 -10.06 -15.34 13.43
CA CYS A 179 -10.24 -15.16 14.89
C CYS A 179 -11.61 -15.65 15.44
N GLY A 180 -12.17 -16.72 14.83
CA GLY A 180 -13.46 -17.31 15.23
C GLY A 180 -14.68 -16.67 14.60
N ASN A 181 -14.54 -15.57 13.87
CA ASN A 181 -15.59 -14.91 13.09
C ASN A 181 -15.56 -15.42 11.64
N THR A 182 -16.73 -15.49 11.02
CA THR A 182 -16.87 -15.80 9.59
C THR A 182 -17.28 -14.53 8.86
N TYR A 183 -16.58 -14.24 7.74
CA TYR A 183 -16.87 -13.09 6.88
C TYR A 183 -17.23 -13.58 5.48
N HIS A 184 -18.26 -12.99 4.88
CA HIS A 184 -18.68 -13.21 3.50
C HIS A 184 -18.31 -11.99 2.68
N ILE A 185 -17.16 -12.03 2.00
CA ILE A 185 -16.56 -10.86 1.33
C ILE A 185 -16.71 -11.01 -0.18
N THR A 186 -17.15 -9.96 -0.84
CA THR A 186 -17.05 -9.82 -2.30
C THR A 186 -16.25 -8.55 -2.61
N ILE A 187 -15.34 -8.64 -3.59
CA ILE A 187 -14.59 -7.47 -4.02
C ILE A 187 -15.45 -6.70 -5.03
N GLY A 188 -15.76 -5.47 -4.70
CA GLY A 188 -16.55 -4.55 -5.51
C GLY A 188 -15.72 -3.86 -6.60
N GLU A 189 -15.59 -2.56 -6.51
CA GLU A 189 -14.73 -1.79 -7.39
C GLU A 189 -13.26 -1.90 -6.94
N VAL A 190 -12.37 -2.16 -7.90
CA VAL A 190 -10.93 -2.13 -7.65
C VAL A 190 -10.35 -1.04 -8.54
N MET A 191 -9.55 -0.17 -7.95
CA MET A 191 -8.93 0.93 -8.67
C MET A 191 -7.48 1.10 -8.20
N ALA A 192 -6.55 1.04 -9.16
CA ALA A 192 -5.14 1.24 -8.91
C ALA A 192 -4.76 2.72 -9.04
N PHE A 193 -3.82 3.17 -8.21
CA PHE A 193 -3.28 4.53 -8.23
C PHE A 193 -1.74 4.51 -8.24
N PRO A 194 -1.09 5.52 -8.82
CA PRO A 194 0.36 5.65 -8.68
C PRO A 194 0.72 5.92 -7.20
N GLN A 195 1.62 5.12 -6.65
CA GLN A 195 2.27 5.41 -5.37
C GLN A 195 2.90 6.81 -5.43
N ASP A 196 3.50 7.31 -4.40
CA ASP A 196 4.11 8.64 -4.29
C ASP A 196 3.10 9.77 -4.56
N TYR A 197 2.47 9.79 -5.75
CA TYR A 197 1.42 10.76 -6.05
C TYR A 197 0.26 10.65 -5.06
N ALA A 198 -0.18 9.43 -4.78
CA ALA A 198 -1.23 9.20 -3.80
C ALA A 198 -0.83 9.69 -2.40
N ALA A 199 0.39 9.38 -1.95
CA ALA A 199 0.88 9.92 -0.69
C ALA A 199 0.93 11.45 -0.67
N MET A 200 1.39 12.09 -1.76
CA MET A 200 1.40 13.55 -1.90
C MET A 200 -0.01 14.15 -1.89
N MET A 201 -1.03 13.42 -2.34
CA MET A 201 -2.43 13.85 -2.29
C MET A 201 -2.93 14.08 -0.86
N THR A 202 -2.32 13.48 0.14
CA THR A 202 -2.63 13.76 1.56
C THR A 202 -2.32 15.21 1.96
N ARG A 203 -1.45 15.90 1.18
CA ARG A 203 -1.03 17.29 1.39
C ARG A 203 -1.23 18.19 0.16
N ILE A 204 -2.13 17.81 -0.74
CA ILE A 204 -2.30 18.46 -2.04
C ILE A 204 -2.61 19.96 -1.94
N GLU A 205 -3.34 20.40 -0.91
CA GLU A 205 -3.68 21.82 -0.72
C GLU A 205 -2.44 22.72 -0.66
N LYS A 206 -1.32 22.21 -0.13
CA LYS A 206 -0.04 22.92 -0.06
C LYS A 206 0.80 22.69 -1.32
N LEU A 207 0.86 21.45 -1.81
CA LEU A 207 1.78 21.05 -2.87
C LEU A 207 1.34 21.55 -4.26
N GLN A 208 0.04 21.67 -4.54
CA GLN A 208 -0.47 22.12 -5.84
C GLN A 208 -0.07 23.56 -6.19
N GLN A 209 0.28 24.37 -5.19
CA GLN A 209 0.74 25.75 -5.38
C GLN A 209 2.22 25.83 -5.76
N ILE A 210 2.95 24.74 -5.59
CA ILE A 210 4.39 24.68 -5.87
C ILE A 210 4.58 24.28 -7.34
N PRO A 211 5.34 25.05 -8.12
CA PRO A 211 5.48 24.79 -9.56
C PRO A 211 6.05 23.41 -9.89
N LYS A 212 7.00 22.93 -9.08
CA LYS A 212 7.73 21.69 -9.28
C LYS A 212 7.95 20.99 -7.95
N VAL A 213 7.33 19.83 -7.75
CA VAL A 213 7.47 18.98 -6.58
C VAL A 213 7.96 17.62 -7.03
N VAL A 214 8.92 17.03 -6.34
CA VAL A 214 9.32 15.64 -6.52
C VAL A 214 8.98 14.85 -5.27
N GLY A 215 8.14 13.82 -5.40
CA GLY A 215 7.94 12.79 -4.40
C GLY A 215 9.03 11.74 -4.51
N ILE A 216 9.62 11.34 -3.39
CA ILE A 216 10.63 10.28 -3.31
C ILE A 216 10.17 9.31 -2.21
N ASP A 217 9.69 8.14 -2.59
CA ASP A 217 9.28 7.07 -1.67
C ASP A 217 10.46 6.09 -1.49
N ILE A 218 11.09 6.14 -0.31
CA ILE A 218 12.17 5.22 0.03
C ILE A 218 11.54 3.99 0.71
N GLY A 219 11.41 2.93 -0.08
CA GLY A 219 10.87 1.65 0.36
C GLY A 219 11.92 0.68 0.89
N GLY A 220 11.50 -0.58 1.15
CA GLY A 220 12.40 -1.64 1.56
C GLY A 220 13.36 -2.07 0.45
N PHE A 221 12.85 -2.35 -0.74
CA PHE A 221 13.62 -2.87 -1.87
C PHE A 221 13.90 -1.80 -2.94
N THR A 222 12.97 -0.88 -3.13
CA THR A 222 13.03 0.16 -4.16
C THR A 222 12.98 1.55 -3.55
N THR A 223 13.51 2.51 -4.29
CA THR A 223 13.17 3.92 -4.16
C THR A 223 12.47 4.32 -5.44
N ASP A 224 11.25 4.78 -5.28
CA ASP A 224 10.41 5.30 -6.34
C ASP A 224 10.43 6.82 -6.32
N TYR A 225 10.33 7.48 -7.48
CA TYR A 225 10.14 8.92 -7.53
C TYR A 225 9.17 9.31 -8.62
N LEU A 226 8.47 10.41 -8.38
CA LEU A 226 7.53 11.00 -9.32
C LEU A 226 7.63 12.53 -9.25
N LEU A 227 7.75 13.15 -10.42
CA LEU A 227 7.65 14.60 -10.54
C LEU A 227 6.18 15.02 -10.64
N MET A 228 5.81 16.04 -9.88
CA MET A 228 4.50 16.69 -9.94
C MET A 228 4.67 18.15 -10.36
N ARG A 229 3.87 18.62 -11.31
CA ARG A 229 3.86 20.00 -11.78
C ARG A 229 2.50 20.64 -11.50
N LYS A 230 2.47 21.65 -10.65
CA LYS A 230 1.22 22.36 -10.28
C LYS A 230 0.08 21.41 -9.89
N GLY A 231 0.38 20.42 -9.06
CA GLY A 231 -0.58 19.44 -8.55
C GLY A 231 -0.88 18.25 -9.48
N ASN A 232 -0.34 18.22 -10.71
CA ASN A 232 -0.56 17.11 -11.65
C ASN A 232 0.69 16.21 -11.73
N PRO A 233 0.53 14.89 -11.74
CA PRO A 233 1.64 13.96 -11.88
C PRO A 233 2.21 14.01 -13.30
N ASP A 234 3.53 14.00 -13.41
CA ASP A 234 4.26 13.88 -14.67
C ASP A 234 4.74 12.43 -14.82
N MET A 235 3.91 11.61 -15.48
CA MET A 235 4.16 10.17 -15.62
C MET A 235 5.35 9.84 -16.55
N GLU A 236 5.90 10.81 -17.27
CA GLU A 236 7.12 10.63 -18.03
C GLU A 236 8.37 10.89 -17.18
N ALA A 237 8.22 11.65 -16.11
CA ALA A 237 9.27 11.99 -15.16
C ALA A 237 9.12 11.20 -13.85
N CYS A 238 9.02 9.89 -13.97
CA CYS A 238 8.99 8.95 -12.84
C CYS A 238 9.91 7.75 -13.12
N ASP A 239 10.46 7.17 -12.07
CA ASP A 239 11.24 5.92 -12.18
C ASP A 239 11.18 5.15 -10.84
N SER A 240 11.62 3.89 -10.90
CA SER A 240 11.79 3.00 -9.76
C SER A 240 13.22 2.46 -9.79
N MET A 241 13.95 2.64 -8.71
CA MET A 241 15.32 2.17 -8.57
C MET A 241 15.40 1.06 -7.53
N GLU A 242 16.16 0.00 -7.79
CA GLU A 242 16.43 -1.08 -6.82
C GLU A 242 17.42 -0.62 -5.73
N LYS A 243 17.11 0.50 -5.09
CA LYS A 243 17.90 1.15 -4.03
C LYS A 243 17.00 1.43 -2.82
N GLY A 244 16.48 0.37 -2.20
CA GLY A 244 15.75 0.48 -0.95
C GLY A 244 16.65 0.24 0.27
N VAL A 245 16.11 0.44 1.48
CA VAL A 245 16.87 0.31 2.74
C VAL A 245 17.46 -1.09 2.96
N ILE A 246 16.88 -2.14 2.35
CA ILE A 246 17.42 -3.51 2.45
C ILE A 246 18.79 -3.62 1.78
N THR A 247 19.00 -2.91 0.67
CA THR A 247 20.34 -2.89 0.04
C THR A 247 21.39 -2.18 0.91
N MET A 248 20.96 -1.19 1.68
CA MET A 248 21.79 -0.52 2.68
C MET A 248 22.08 -1.46 3.86
N TYR A 249 21.06 -2.12 4.43
CA TYR A 249 21.27 -3.11 5.51
C TYR A 249 22.25 -4.20 5.11
N ASN A 250 22.10 -4.77 3.91
CA ASN A 250 23.03 -5.81 3.42
C ASN A 250 24.46 -5.30 3.33
N LYS A 251 24.67 -4.05 2.91
CA LYS A 251 26.02 -3.44 2.88
C LYS A 251 26.59 -3.25 4.28
N ILE A 252 25.78 -2.79 5.24
CA ILE A 252 26.18 -2.61 6.64
C ILE A 252 26.56 -3.97 7.25
N ILE A 253 25.64 -4.95 7.18
CA ILE A 253 25.86 -6.29 7.73
C ILE A 253 27.13 -6.92 7.16
N SER A 254 27.29 -6.89 5.84
CA SER A 254 28.46 -7.46 5.18
C SER A 254 29.75 -6.73 5.53
N GLY A 255 29.71 -5.39 5.59
CA GLY A 255 30.87 -4.57 5.94
C GLY A 255 31.31 -4.78 7.38
N ILE A 256 30.38 -4.74 8.33
CA ILE A 256 30.66 -4.94 9.76
C ILE A 256 31.16 -6.37 10.02
N ASN A 257 30.51 -7.38 9.41
CA ASN A 257 30.96 -8.74 9.55
C ASN A 257 32.39 -8.94 9.01
N SER A 258 32.70 -8.35 7.86
CA SER A 258 34.04 -8.45 7.24
C SER A 258 35.13 -7.78 8.05
N GLU A 259 34.87 -6.64 8.68
CA GLU A 259 35.87 -5.83 9.37
C GLU A 259 36.03 -6.21 10.84
N TYR A 260 34.92 -6.57 11.51
CA TYR A 260 34.87 -6.78 12.98
C TYR A 260 34.44 -8.20 13.38
N ASP A 261 34.10 -9.08 12.43
CA ASP A 261 33.55 -10.45 12.71
C ASP A 261 32.29 -10.40 13.59
N ILE A 262 31.45 -9.36 13.40
CA ILE A 262 30.18 -9.16 14.12
C ILE A 262 29.03 -9.35 13.15
N LEU A 263 28.05 -10.19 13.50
CA LEU A 263 26.79 -10.40 12.78
C LEU A 263 25.71 -9.50 13.38
N LEU A 264 25.40 -8.40 12.68
CA LEU A 264 24.26 -7.54 13.02
C LEU A 264 22.99 -8.04 12.35
N GLU A 265 21.86 -7.85 13.02
CA GLU A 265 20.52 -7.99 12.44
C GLU A 265 20.01 -6.60 11.95
N GLU A 266 18.93 -6.60 11.13
CA GLU A 266 18.30 -5.34 10.69
C GLU A 266 17.82 -4.49 11.90
N SER A 267 17.38 -5.14 12.98
CA SER A 267 16.95 -4.51 14.25
C SER A 267 18.08 -3.77 14.96
N ASP A 268 19.31 -4.31 14.89
CA ASP A 268 20.49 -3.65 15.48
C ASP A 268 20.81 -2.37 14.74
N ILE A 269 20.76 -2.43 13.40
CA ILE A 269 20.98 -1.26 12.55
C ILE A 269 19.91 -0.21 12.80
N ASP A 270 18.63 -0.61 12.90
CA ASP A 270 17.54 0.32 13.23
C ASP A 270 17.79 0.99 14.59
N SER A 271 18.26 0.25 15.60
CA SER A 271 18.59 0.77 16.92
C SER A 271 19.72 1.81 16.86
N ILE A 272 20.81 1.50 16.15
CA ILE A 272 21.93 2.43 15.95
C ILE A 272 21.43 3.71 15.27
N LEU A 273 20.67 3.61 14.19
CA LEU A 273 20.17 4.78 13.44
C LEU A 273 19.13 5.61 14.20
N GLN A 274 18.49 5.03 15.21
CA GLN A 274 17.59 5.72 16.14
C GLN A 274 18.30 6.33 17.35
N GLY A 275 19.63 6.16 17.43
CA GLY A 275 20.46 6.74 18.50
C GLY A 275 20.65 5.86 19.73
N SER A 276 20.19 4.61 19.71
CA SER A 276 20.44 3.64 20.80
C SER A 276 21.79 2.97 20.57
N THR A 277 22.88 3.69 20.82
CA THR A 277 24.24 3.28 20.47
C THR A 277 25.02 2.67 21.63
N GLU A 278 24.53 2.73 22.85
CA GLU A 278 25.19 2.33 24.09
C GLU A 278 25.57 0.83 24.17
N PHE A 279 24.92 0.01 23.36
CA PHE A 279 25.18 -1.44 23.32
C PHE A 279 26.15 -1.88 22.21
N TYR A 280 26.63 -0.92 21.40
CA TYR A 280 27.46 -1.22 20.23
C TYR A 280 28.84 -0.55 20.38
N GLU A 281 29.86 -1.17 19.83
CA GLU A 281 31.19 -0.58 19.78
C GLU A 281 31.18 0.70 18.92
N GLU A 282 31.88 1.72 19.35
CA GLU A 282 31.93 3.02 18.66
C GLU A 282 32.40 2.89 17.20
N ALA A 283 33.30 1.95 16.92
CA ALA A 283 33.77 1.68 15.55
C ALA A 283 32.65 1.13 14.66
N VAL A 284 31.79 0.24 15.20
CA VAL A 284 30.62 -0.32 14.51
C VAL A 284 29.61 0.78 14.22
N VAL A 285 29.33 1.65 15.20
CA VAL A 285 28.41 2.79 15.02
C VAL A 285 28.92 3.72 13.93
N ARG A 286 30.18 4.16 13.98
CA ARG A 286 30.79 5.04 12.96
C ARG A 286 30.76 4.44 11.57
N MET A 287 31.08 3.16 11.43
CA MET A 287 31.05 2.49 10.13
C MET A 287 29.63 2.39 9.60
N THR A 288 28.65 2.07 10.45
CA THR A 288 27.23 2.05 10.08
C THR A 288 26.77 3.41 9.56
N GLU A 289 27.04 4.49 10.30
CA GLU A 289 26.68 5.86 9.91
C GLU A 289 27.35 6.28 8.59
N SER A 290 28.64 5.94 8.40
CA SER A 290 29.37 6.23 7.15
C SER A 290 28.71 5.54 5.94
N ILE A 291 28.34 4.27 6.06
CA ILE A 291 27.68 3.52 4.97
C ILE A 291 26.31 4.14 4.65
N VAL A 292 25.57 4.59 5.67
CA VAL A 292 24.27 5.25 5.48
C VAL A 292 24.44 6.61 4.79
N GLN A 293 25.44 7.41 5.17
CA GLN A 293 25.76 8.69 4.50
C GLN A 293 26.06 8.46 3.02
N ASP A 294 26.89 7.47 2.70
CA ASP A 294 27.22 7.11 1.32
C ASP A 294 25.97 6.63 0.55
N PHE A 295 25.11 5.83 1.19
CA PHE A 295 23.87 5.39 0.58
C PHE A 295 22.96 6.57 0.22
N VAL A 296 22.74 7.52 1.13
CA VAL A 296 21.93 8.73 0.89
C VAL A 296 22.51 9.57 -0.24
N LYS A 297 23.83 9.78 -0.24
CA LYS A 297 24.53 10.50 -1.29
C LYS A 297 24.37 9.84 -2.66
N ASP A 298 24.57 8.53 -2.73
CA ASP A 298 24.42 7.74 -3.95
C ASP A 298 22.97 7.73 -4.47
N LEU A 299 22.00 7.67 -3.56
CA LEU A 299 20.59 7.74 -3.89
C LEU A 299 20.23 9.06 -4.57
N LEU A 300 20.58 10.19 -3.94
CA LEU A 300 20.29 11.52 -4.47
C LEU A 300 21.06 11.82 -5.77
N ASN A 301 22.30 11.33 -5.91
CA ASN A 301 23.04 11.40 -7.16
C ASN A 301 22.36 10.60 -8.27
N SER A 302 21.88 9.40 -7.97
CA SER A 302 21.17 8.56 -8.96
C SER A 302 19.87 9.20 -9.46
N ILE A 303 19.16 9.93 -8.59
CA ILE A 303 17.97 10.71 -8.96
C ILE A 303 18.38 11.87 -9.88
N ARG A 304 19.49 12.55 -9.57
CA ARG A 304 20.00 13.66 -10.38
C ARG A 304 20.44 13.21 -11.77
N GLU A 305 21.12 12.07 -11.89
CA GLU A 305 21.51 11.47 -13.17
C GLU A 305 20.30 11.17 -14.08
N ARG A 306 19.13 10.98 -13.49
CA ARG A 306 17.85 10.79 -14.19
C ARG A 306 17.13 12.10 -14.51
N GLY A 307 17.82 13.24 -14.37
CA GLY A 307 17.30 14.55 -14.73
C GLY A 307 16.45 15.24 -13.64
N ILE A 308 16.38 14.70 -12.45
CA ILE A 308 15.67 15.32 -11.33
C ILE A 308 16.66 16.04 -10.40
N ASP A 309 16.62 17.36 -10.42
CA ASP A 309 17.44 18.16 -9.51
C ASP A 309 16.65 18.49 -8.23
N THR A 310 16.99 17.81 -7.14
CA THR A 310 16.39 17.97 -5.83
C THR A 310 16.72 19.31 -5.16
N LYS A 311 17.73 20.06 -5.66
CA LYS A 311 17.98 21.44 -5.22
C LYS A 311 17.02 22.43 -5.86
N ALA A 312 16.59 22.17 -7.12
CA ALA A 312 15.72 23.06 -7.88
C ALA A 312 14.22 22.73 -7.73
N ALA A 313 13.88 21.56 -7.19
CA ALA A 313 12.52 21.13 -6.91
C ALA A 313 12.24 21.20 -5.41
N TYR A 314 10.95 21.27 -5.05
CA TYR A 314 10.51 21.00 -3.69
C TYR A 314 10.44 19.47 -3.51
N THR A 315 11.25 18.91 -2.62
CA THR A 315 11.35 17.47 -2.43
C THR A 315 10.44 17.02 -1.29
N VAL A 316 9.61 16.00 -1.53
CA VAL A 316 8.76 15.38 -0.52
C VAL A 316 9.22 13.94 -0.32
N PHE A 317 9.78 13.66 0.84
CA PHE A 317 10.20 12.32 1.22
C PHE A 317 9.04 11.54 1.82
N ILE A 318 8.89 10.28 1.40
CA ILE A 318 7.78 9.39 1.71
C ILE A 318 8.34 8.02 2.10
N GLY A 319 7.58 7.26 2.87
CA GLY A 319 7.88 5.87 3.17
C GLY A 319 8.72 5.65 4.43
N GLY A 320 8.79 4.37 4.83
CA GLY A 320 9.49 3.96 6.04
C GLY A 320 10.99 4.18 6.00
N GLY A 321 11.59 4.04 4.80
CA GLY A 321 13.01 4.32 4.60
C GLY A 321 13.34 5.81 4.72
N ALA A 322 12.46 6.69 4.24
CA ALA A 322 12.63 8.12 4.41
C ALA A 322 12.61 8.53 5.90
N LYS A 323 11.70 7.92 6.69
CA LYS A 323 11.65 8.12 8.14
C LYS A 323 12.93 7.63 8.83
N LEU A 324 13.42 6.45 8.45
CA LEU A 324 14.64 5.87 9.01
C LEU A 324 15.87 6.76 8.70
N LEU A 325 15.92 7.29 7.48
CA LEU A 325 17.05 8.08 6.97
C LEU A 325 16.90 9.59 7.19
N HIS A 326 15.87 10.03 7.95
CA HIS A 326 15.51 11.43 8.11
C HIS A 326 16.72 12.32 8.42
N HIS A 327 17.46 11.99 9.48
CA HIS A 327 18.63 12.75 9.92
C HIS A 327 19.72 12.88 8.83
N PHE A 328 20.01 11.81 8.10
CA PHE A 328 21.02 11.79 7.05
C PHE A 328 20.57 12.56 5.79
N LEU A 329 19.26 12.51 5.49
CA LEU A 329 18.67 13.30 4.40
C LEU A 329 18.74 14.79 4.70
N GLU A 330 18.42 15.22 5.94
CA GLU A 330 18.51 16.62 6.34
C GLU A 330 19.92 17.19 6.27
N GLN A 331 20.92 16.38 6.55
CA GLN A 331 22.33 16.79 6.47
C GLN A 331 22.88 16.86 5.03
N SER A 332 22.10 16.40 4.05
CA SER A 332 22.57 16.34 2.67
C SER A 332 22.63 17.73 2.03
N ASP A 333 23.77 18.06 1.45
CA ASP A 333 23.96 19.27 0.64
C ASP A 333 23.30 19.21 -0.73
N ARG A 334 22.66 18.07 -1.08
CA ARG A 334 21.98 17.82 -2.36
C ARG A 334 20.52 18.26 -2.37
N LEU A 335 19.97 18.71 -1.25
CA LEU A 335 18.60 19.13 -1.11
C LEU A 335 18.45 20.64 -1.13
N GLY A 336 17.36 21.11 -1.77
CA GLY A 336 16.85 22.47 -1.63
C GLY A 336 15.78 22.54 -0.53
N LYS A 337 14.58 22.98 -0.89
CA LYS A 337 13.42 22.92 0.03
C LYS A 337 12.82 21.52 0.03
N TYR A 338 12.54 21.00 1.21
CA TYR A 338 12.00 19.66 1.37
C TYR A 338 10.96 19.58 2.49
N ALA A 339 10.25 18.47 2.52
CA ALA A 339 9.36 18.06 3.61
C ALA A 339 9.34 16.53 3.70
N PHE A 340 8.91 16.02 4.85
CA PHE A 340 8.64 14.61 5.06
C PHE A 340 7.14 14.36 5.24
N ILE A 341 6.68 13.23 4.71
CA ILE A 341 5.39 12.65 5.04
C ILE A 341 5.69 11.46 5.96
N ASP A 342 5.65 11.72 7.28
CA ASP A 342 6.04 10.73 8.30
C ASP A 342 5.02 9.61 8.49
N ASP A 343 3.84 9.76 7.90
CA ASP A 343 2.79 8.76 7.96
C ASP A 343 3.13 7.57 7.07
N ILE A 344 3.48 6.45 7.68
CA ILE A 344 3.82 5.21 6.97
C ILE A 344 2.65 4.69 6.11
N CYS A 345 1.41 5.07 6.42
CA CYS A 345 0.19 4.71 5.70
C CYS A 345 -0.21 5.76 4.64
N ALA A 346 0.65 6.74 4.35
CA ALA A 346 0.32 7.86 3.46
C ALA A 346 -0.14 7.41 2.07
N ASN A 347 0.48 6.38 1.48
CA ASN A 347 0.04 5.83 0.20
C ASN A 347 -1.40 5.29 0.29
N ALA A 348 -1.70 4.42 1.26
CA ALA A 348 -3.05 3.88 1.45
C ALA A 348 -4.10 4.97 1.68
N LYS A 349 -3.81 5.96 2.54
CA LYS A 349 -4.68 7.12 2.77
C LYS A 349 -4.86 7.96 1.50
N GLY A 350 -3.82 8.07 0.70
CA GLY A 350 -3.87 8.74 -0.59
C GLY A 350 -4.74 8.01 -1.60
N TYR A 351 -4.68 6.67 -1.66
CA TYR A 351 -5.56 5.86 -2.51
C TYR A 351 -7.03 6.04 -2.11
N ASP A 352 -7.32 5.99 -0.80
CA ASP A 352 -8.67 6.23 -0.29
C ASP A 352 -9.19 7.62 -0.70
N ARG A 353 -8.36 8.65 -0.55
CA ARG A 353 -8.71 10.03 -0.95
C ARG A 353 -8.95 10.15 -2.46
N LEU A 354 -8.06 9.57 -3.28
CA LEU A 354 -8.21 9.59 -4.74
C LEU A 354 -9.47 8.86 -5.18
N PHE A 355 -9.78 7.71 -4.61
CA PHE A 355 -10.99 6.95 -4.91
C PHE A 355 -12.27 7.73 -4.57
N GLN A 356 -12.25 8.57 -3.54
CA GLN A 356 -13.42 9.39 -3.14
C GLN A 356 -13.75 10.49 -4.13
N ILE A 357 -12.74 11.01 -4.84
CA ILE A 357 -12.91 12.18 -5.73
C ILE A 357 -13.09 11.78 -7.20
N MET A 358 -12.97 10.49 -7.53
CA MET A 358 -13.23 9.93 -8.86
C MET A 358 -14.67 9.43 -8.99
#